data_ca8ea9bec2b586bb662117ad966196f1
#
_entry.id   ca8ea9bec2b586bb662117ad966196f1
#
_cell.length_a   1.000
_cell.length_b   1.000
_cell.length_c   1.000
_cell.angle_alpha   90.00
_cell.angle_beta   90.00
_cell.angle_gamma   90.00
#
_symmetry.space_group_name_H-M   'P 1'
#
loop_
_entity.id
_entity.type
_entity.pdbx_description
1 polymer ?
#
loop_
_entity_poly.entity_id
_entity_poly.type
_entity_poly.pdbx_seq_one_letter_code
_entity_poly.pdbx_strand_id
1 'polypeptide(L)'
;MKLQKLAGSVLLASLALGMVAPQALAAGEELVGKGTVTFLEDKTITTPTDPEEPGKEVVVDPGEGTTQTEQGPLSVDFVSVLKFGERTLTPSANAGVYEAKPTTVKKDGVDTERGNFVQVTDKRTGAAKLGWKLSAAMTKKFTSATTQDEIAAATISFANPFLNSTQADKGDIHADATVLLESDGSSAPVANAAAGKGWGTYTVEYGTSTDANMDKSVVLTVPASTPLSVDEEYTADITWTIANLD
;
A
#
# COMPACT_ATOMS: atom_id res chain seq x y z
N MET A 1 -2.53 3.68 46.27
CA MET A 1 -3.94 3.60 46.71
C MET A 1 -4.55 4.98 46.70
N LYS A 2 -5.43 5.30 45.80
CA LYS A 2 -6.54 6.29 45.94
C LYS A 2 -7.42 6.14 44.68
N LEU A 3 -8.57 5.52 44.85
CA LEU A 3 -9.67 5.53 43.88
C LEU A 3 -10.20 6.96 43.73
N GLN A 4 -10.27 7.51 42.54
CA GLN A 4 -11.08 8.68 42.27
C GLN A 4 -12.36 8.24 41.57
N LYS A 5 -13.48 8.45 42.27
CA LYS A 5 -14.83 8.27 41.74
C LYS A 5 -15.20 9.48 40.91
N LEU A 6 -15.49 9.32 39.62
CA LEU A 6 -16.18 10.35 38.85
C LEU A 6 -17.69 10.25 39.13
N ALA A 7 -18.23 11.31 39.71
CA ALA A 7 -19.65 11.52 39.90
C ALA A 7 -20.24 12.10 38.60
N GLY A 8 -21.16 11.38 37.99
CA GLY A 8 -21.95 11.87 36.86
C GLY A 8 -23.09 12.75 37.35
N SER A 9 -23.17 13.98 36.86
CA SER A 9 -24.24 14.93 37.18
C SER A 9 -25.50 14.59 36.39
N VAL A 10 -26.56 14.25 37.09
CA VAL A 10 -27.92 14.11 36.53
C VAL A 10 -28.58 15.49 36.56
N LEU A 11 -28.86 16.07 35.39
CA LEU A 11 -29.69 17.26 35.26
C LEU A 11 -31.17 16.86 35.29
N LEU A 12 -31.87 17.18 36.38
CA LEU A 12 -33.33 17.14 36.43
C LEU A 12 -33.90 18.41 35.81
N ALA A 13 -34.59 18.27 34.69
CA ALA A 13 -35.43 19.33 34.17
C ALA A 13 -36.86 19.18 34.74
N SER A 14 -37.30 20.14 35.52
CA SER A 14 -38.66 20.23 36.06
C SER A 14 -39.64 20.67 34.99
N LEU A 15 -40.64 19.84 34.67
CA LEU A 15 -41.75 20.19 33.80
C LEU A 15 -42.94 20.68 34.66
N ALA A 16 -43.43 21.89 34.32
CA ALA A 16 -44.65 22.47 34.93
C ALA A 16 -45.91 21.73 34.44
N LEU A 17 -46.78 21.32 35.36
CA LEU A 17 -48.05 20.72 35.06
C LEU A 17 -49.06 21.79 34.60
N GLY A 18 -49.57 21.66 33.39
CA GLY A 18 -50.82 22.26 32.95
C GLY A 18 -51.90 21.19 32.99
N MET A 19 -52.91 21.36 33.87
CA MET A 19 -54.08 20.48 33.91
C MET A 19 -55.00 20.73 32.72
N VAL A 20 -55.19 19.71 31.88
CA VAL A 20 -56.31 19.59 30.96
C VAL A 20 -57.01 18.28 31.22
N ALA A 21 -58.35 18.34 31.34
CA ALA A 21 -59.25 17.24 31.74
C ALA A 21 -59.15 15.99 30.84
N PRO A 22 -59.45 14.77 31.34
CA PRO A 22 -59.13 13.52 30.66
C PRO A 22 -60.09 13.18 29.56
N GLN A 23 -59.62 13.16 28.32
CA GLN A 23 -60.16 12.29 27.31
C GLN A 23 -59.46 10.94 27.43
N ALA A 24 -60.12 9.93 27.88
CA ALA A 24 -59.64 8.56 27.96
C ALA A 24 -59.51 7.97 26.56
N LEU A 25 -58.46 8.30 25.86
CA LEU A 25 -57.90 7.47 24.80
C LEU A 25 -56.78 6.68 25.50
N ALA A 26 -56.84 5.36 25.40
CA ALA A 26 -55.76 4.48 25.84
C ALA A 26 -54.48 4.88 25.09
N ALA A 27 -53.73 5.83 25.64
CA ALA A 27 -52.39 6.14 25.18
C ALA A 27 -51.52 4.95 25.57
N GLY A 28 -51.02 4.23 24.56
CA GLY A 28 -50.03 3.19 24.78
C GLY A 28 -48.83 3.80 25.52
N GLU A 29 -48.40 3.16 26.60
CA GLU A 29 -47.19 3.57 27.28
C GLU A 29 -45.97 3.25 26.41
N GLU A 30 -45.14 4.25 26.12
CA GLU A 30 -43.87 4.07 25.44
C GLU A 30 -42.75 3.98 26.46
N LEU A 31 -41.92 2.95 26.35
CA LEU A 31 -40.70 2.78 27.12
C LEU A 31 -39.50 2.86 26.21
N VAL A 32 -38.63 3.85 26.43
CA VAL A 32 -37.42 4.07 25.62
C VAL A 32 -36.26 3.32 26.24
N GLY A 33 -35.79 2.29 25.54
CA GLY A 33 -34.53 1.60 25.83
C GLY A 33 -33.33 2.35 25.19
N LYS A 34 -32.16 2.23 25.82
CA LYS A 34 -30.91 2.78 25.30
C LYS A 34 -29.97 1.65 24.88
N GLY A 35 -29.37 1.75 23.67
CA GLY A 35 -28.26 0.92 23.21
C GLY A 35 -26.98 1.72 23.23
N THR A 36 -25.85 1.06 23.51
CA THR A 36 -24.51 1.67 23.42
C THR A 36 -23.58 0.76 22.64
N VAL A 37 -22.68 1.34 21.84
CA VAL A 37 -21.60 0.66 21.14
C VAL A 37 -20.37 1.56 21.14
N THR A 38 -19.20 0.93 21.26
CA THR A 38 -17.91 1.63 21.15
C THR A 38 -17.09 0.94 20.06
N PHE A 39 -16.60 1.73 19.10
CA PHE A 39 -15.70 1.26 18.07
C PHE A 39 -14.26 1.57 18.48
N LEU A 40 -13.38 0.60 18.30
CA LEU A 40 -11.95 0.74 18.56
C LEU A 40 -11.20 0.80 17.24
N GLU A 41 -10.03 1.44 17.24
CA GLU A 41 -9.13 1.45 16.11
C GLU A 41 -8.58 0.05 15.84
N ASP A 42 -8.57 -0.37 14.57
CA ASP A 42 -7.92 -1.62 14.16
C ASP A 42 -6.39 -1.42 14.10
N LYS A 43 -5.68 -2.11 14.99
CA LYS A 43 -4.22 -2.12 15.13
C LYS A 43 -3.59 -3.42 14.64
N THR A 44 -4.35 -4.28 13.97
CA THR A 44 -3.80 -5.52 13.40
C THR A 44 -2.82 -5.22 12.27
N ILE A 45 -1.78 -6.04 12.16
CA ILE A 45 -0.85 -5.98 11.03
C ILE A 45 -1.56 -6.61 9.82
N THR A 46 -1.52 -5.93 8.68
CA THR A 46 -2.03 -6.45 7.42
C THR A 46 -0.93 -7.26 6.74
N THR A 47 -1.19 -8.54 6.53
CA THR A 47 -0.29 -9.45 5.81
C THR A 47 -0.40 -9.27 4.30
N PRO A 48 0.63 -9.64 3.51
CA PRO A 48 0.54 -9.64 2.06
C PRO A 48 -0.61 -10.51 1.56
N THR A 49 -1.32 -10.02 0.55
CA THR A 49 -2.39 -10.74 -0.14
C THR A 49 -2.03 -10.96 -1.61
N ASP A 50 -2.61 -11.98 -2.23
CA ASP A 50 -2.45 -12.23 -3.65
C ASP A 50 -2.98 -11.03 -4.45
N PRO A 51 -2.15 -10.33 -5.25
CA PRO A 51 -2.59 -9.14 -5.98
C PRO A 51 -3.65 -9.47 -7.04
N GLU A 52 -3.71 -10.70 -7.53
CA GLU A 52 -4.72 -11.13 -8.51
C GLU A 52 -5.98 -11.72 -7.84
N GLU A 53 -5.87 -12.24 -6.61
CA GLU A 53 -6.99 -12.75 -5.81
C GLU A 53 -7.08 -12.02 -4.46
N PRO A 54 -7.54 -10.76 -4.44
CA PRO A 54 -7.52 -9.93 -3.25
C PRO A 54 -8.33 -10.57 -2.10
N GLY A 55 -7.79 -10.46 -0.88
CA GLY A 55 -8.33 -11.11 0.31
C GLY A 55 -7.82 -12.54 0.54
N LYS A 56 -7.04 -13.10 -0.37
CA LYS A 56 -6.28 -14.34 -0.17
C LYS A 56 -4.89 -13.99 0.37
N GLU A 57 -4.60 -14.37 1.59
CA GLU A 57 -3.26 -14.21 2.15
C GLU A 57 -2.24 -15.08 1.40
N VAL A 58 -1.05 -14.54 1.23
CA VAL A 58 0.10 -15.25 0.67
C VAL A 58 1.28 -15.16 1.62
N VAL A 59 2.13 -16.18 1.60
CA VAL A 59 3.42 -16.14 2.29
C VAL A 59 4.47 -15.68 1.28
N VAL A 60 5.28 -14.71 1.69
CA VAL A 60 6.39 -14.19 0.88
C VAL A 60 7.69 -14.69 1.50
N ASP A 61 8.49 -15.41 0.72
CA ASP A 61 9.77 -15.92 1.18
C ASP A 61 10.79 -14.77 1.34
N PRO A 62 11.78 -14.90 2.23
CA PRO A 62 12.86 -13.94 2.36
C PRO A 62 13.54 -13.67 1.00
N GLY A 63 13.70 -12.38 0.66
CA GLY A 63 14.29 -11.97 -0.60
C GLY A 63 13.33 -11.83 -1.78
N GLU A 64 12.02 -12.16 -1.61
CA GLU A 64 10.99 -11.85 -2.61
C GLU A 64 10.33 -10.50 -2.38
N GLY A 65 10.32 -10.03 -1.14
CA GLY A 65 9.73 -8.75 -0.79
C GLY A 65 10.08 -8.28 0.60
N THR A 66 9.63 -7.08 0.93
CA THR A 66 9.77 -6.45 2.25
C THR A 66 8.39 -6.16 2.81
N THR A 67 8.18 -6.53 4.08
CA THR A 67 6.96 -6.25 4.85
C THR A 67 7.27 -5.34 6.01
N GLN A 68 6.29 -4.52 6.43
CA GLN A 68 6.41 -3.75 7.67
C GLN A 68 5.96 -4.58 8.87
N THR A 69 6.73 -4.50 9.96
CA THR A 69 6.41 -5.12 11.26
C THR A 69 5.59 -4.20 12.18
N GLU A 70 5.63 -2.89 11.91
CA GLU A 70 4.83 -1.87 12.60
C GLU A 70 4.06 -1.08 11.56
N GLN A 71 2.73 -1.18 11.60
CA GLN A 71 1.85 -0.53 10.64
C GLN A 71 0.98 0.52 11.35
N GLY A 72 0.96 1.72 10.78
CA GLY A 72 0.01 2.75 11.16
C GLY A 72 -1.38 2.52 10.53
N PRO A 73 -2.34 3.42 10.79
CA PRO A 73 -3.66 3.34 10.19
C PRO A 73 -3.65 3.63 8.67
N LEU A 74 -2.57 4.16 8.14
CA LEU A 74 -2.27 4.30 6.72
C LEU A 74 -0.84 3.80 6.50
N SER A 75 -0.67 2.72 5.74
CA SER A 75 0.61 2.02 5.63
C SER A 75 0.89 1.49 4.23
N VAL A 76 2.17 1.39 3.89
CA VAL A 76 2.65 0.47 2.86
C VAL A 76 2.96 -0.84 3.56
N ASP A 77 2.27 -1.92 3.22
CA ASP A 77 2.35 -3.18 3.94
C ASP A 77 3.41 -4.12 3.37
N PHE A 78 3.54 -4.08 2.04
CA PHE A 78 4.44 -4.95 1.28
C PHE A 78 4.95 -4.25 0.03
N VAL A 79 6.20 -4.54 -0.34
CA VAL A 79 6.80 -4.18 -1.62
C VAL A 79 7.66 -5.34 -2.13
N SER A 80 7.57 -5.66 -3.42
CA SER A 80 8.43 -6.64 -4.07
C SER A 80 9.89 -6.20 -4.09
N VAL A 81 10.81 -7.15 -3.94
CA VAL A 81 12.24 -6.95 -4.25
C VAL A 81 12.43 -7.08 -5.76
N LEU A 82 12.95 -6.04 -6.40
CA LEU A 82 13.18 -6.02 -7.84
C LEU A 82 14.48 -6.76 -8.19
N LYS A 83 14.37 -7.93 -8.80
CA LYS A 83 15.49 -8.81 -9.15
C LYS A 83 15.77 -8.73 -10.65
N PHE A 84 16.78 -7.99 -11.07
CA PHE A 84 17.18 -7.88 -12.48
C PHE A 84 18.12 -9.01 -12.93
N GLY A 85 18.55 -9.88 -12.02
CA GLY A 85 19.35 -11.08 -12.29
C GLY A 85 20.80 -10.78 -12.65
N GLU A 86 21.56 -11.85 -12.95
CA GLU A 86 22.92 -11.76 -13.45
C GLU A 86 22.92 -11.43 -14.94
N ARG A 87 23.82 -10.52 -15.33
CA ARG A 87 23.90 -10.03 -16.72
C ARG A 87 25.34 -10.03 -17.19
N THR A 88 25.59 -10.61 -18.37
CA THR A 88 26.91 -10.54 -18.98
C THR A 88 27.17 -9.13 -19.49
N LEU A 89 28.25 -8.52 -19.00
CA LEU A 89 28.67 -7.19 -19.45
C LEU A 89 29.31 -7.28 -20.84
N THR A 90 28.61 -6.73 -21.82
CA THR A 90 29.13 -6.58 -23.17
C THR A 90 29.29 -5.10 -23.52
N PRO A 91 30.44 -4.68 -24.08
CA PRO A 91 30.59 -3.30 -24.55
C PRO A 91 29.49 -2.96 -25.55
N SER A 92 28.73 -1.91 -25.30
CA SER A 92 27.63 -1.50 -26.15
C SER A 92 27.54 0.03 -26.21
N ALA A 93 27.26 0.54 -27.39
CA ALA A 93 26.90 1.94 -27.58
C ALA A 93 25.43 2.24 -27.23
N ASN A 94 24.63 1.20 -26.97
CA ASN A 94 23.24 1.31 -26.56
C ASN A 94 23.10 1.14 -25.05
N ALA A 95 22.06 1.71 -24.48
CA ALA A 95 21.69 1.48 -23.09
C ALA A 95 21.42 -0.01 -22.83
N GLY A 96 21.81 -0.49 -21.66
CA GLY A 96 21.42 -1.80 -21.16
C GLY A 96 19.99 -1.76 -20.66
N VAL A 97 19.17 -2.73 -21.06
CA VAL A 97 17.76 -2.86 -20.66
C VAL A 97 17.58 -4.22 -20.00
N TYR A 98 17.15 -4.24 -18.76
CA TYR A 98 17.08 -5.44 -17.94
C TYR A 98 15.70 -5.55 -17.27
N GLU A 99 15.02 -6.61 -17.58
CA GLU A 99 13.69 -6.92 -17.03
C GLU A 99 13.81 -7.50 -15.60
N ALA A 100 12.94 -7.07 -14.71
CA ALA A 100 12.85 -7.65 -13.38
C ALA A 100 12.16 -9.02 -13.47
N LYS A 101 12.63 -9.98 -12.66
CA LYS A 101 11.95 -11.26 -12.51
C LYS A 101 10.62 -11.05 -11.77
N PRO A 102 9.59 -11.84 -12.07
CA PRO A 102 8.37 -11.89 -11.29
C PRO A 102 8.66 -12.18 -9.81
N THR A 103 7.75 -11.73 -8.95
CA THR A 103 7.78 -12.04 -7.52
C THR A 103 7.16 -13.41 -7.29
N THR A 104 7.86 -14.28 -6.57
CA THR A 104 7.31 -15.59 -6.15
C THR A 104 6.61 -15.42 -4.80
N VAL A 105 5.34 -15.82 -4.74
CA VAL A 105 4.57 -15.90 -3.50
C VAL A 105 4.09 -17.34 -3.28
N LYS A 106 3.87 -17.73 -2.03
CA LYS A 106 3.25 -19.02 -1.68
C LYS A 106 1.76 -18.82 -1.44
N LYS A 107 0.97 -19.31 -2.36
CA LYS A 107 -0.48 -19.36 -2.27
C LYS A 107 -0.92 -20.78 -1.94
N ASP A 108 -1.63 -20.96 -0.84
CA ASP A 108 -2.06 -22.29 -0.35
C ASP A 108 -0.89 -23.29 -0.29
N GLY A 109 0.33 -22.82 0.02
CA GLY A 109 1.55 -23.63 0.09
C GLY A 109 2.23 -23.91 -1.25
N VAL A 110 1.73 -23.37 -2.35
CA VAL A 110 2.27 -23.57 -3.71
C VAL A 110 2.95 -22.29 -4.19
N ASP A 111 4.18 -22.41 -4.70
CA ASP A 111 4.89 -21.30 -5.32
C ASP A 111 4.12 -20.82 -6.56
N THR A 112 3.84 -19.53 -6.58
CA THR A 112 3.03 -18.88 -7.61
C THR A 112 3.71 -17.59 -8.02
N GLU A 113 3.93 -17.41 -9.32
CA GLU A 113 4.50 -16.15 -9.85
C GLU A 113 3.43 -15.07 -9.98
N ARG A 114 3.80 -13.85 -9.58
CA ARG A 114 3.03 -12.61 -9.72
C ARG A 114 3.93 -11.52 -10.26
N GLY A 115 3.37 -10.55 -10.95
CA GLY A 115 4.09 -9.32 -11.26
C GLY A 115 4.66 -8.67 -10.00
N ASN A 116 5.67 -7.83 -10.14
CA ASN A 116 6.16 -7.07 -8.99
C ASN A 116 5.06 -6.15 -8.49
N PHE A 117 4.81 -6.10 -7.18
CA PHE A 117 3.68 -5.36 -6.64
C PHE A 117 3.98 -4.64 -5.33
N VAL A 118 3.15 -3.68 -5.03
CA VAL A 118 3.09 -2.97 -3.75
C VAL A 118 1.70 -3.14 -3.16
N GLN A 119 1.62 -3.35 -1.84
CA GLN A 119 0.36 -3.38 -1.09
C GLN A 119 0.32 -2.23 -0.11
N VAL A 120 -0.83 -1.57 -0.05
CA VAL A 120 -1.12 -0.47 0.89
C VAL A 120 -2.44 -0.72 1.60
N THR A 121 -2.54 -0.23 2.84
CA THR A 121 -3.78 -0.31 3.62
C THR A 121 -4.11 1.03 4.28
N ASP A 122 -5.38 1.43 4.15
CA ASP A 122 -5.97 2.55 4.88
C ASP A 122 -7.05 2.05 5.83
N LYS A 123 -6.78 2.11 7.14
CA LYS A 123 -7.70 1.75 8.24
C LYS A 123 -8.31 2.97 8.92
N ARG A 124 -8.01 4.18 8.45
CA ARG A 124 -8.52 5.42 9.03
C ARG A 124 -10.04 5.49 8.91
N THR A 125 -10.70 6.06 9.90
CA THR A 125 -12.16 6.14 9.99
C THR A 125 -12.63 7.58 10.18
N GLY A 126 -13.91 7.84 9.90
CA GLY A 126 -14.54 9.15 10.13
C GLY A 126 -13.89 10.27 9.33
N ALA A 127 -13.62 11.39 9.99
CA ALA A 127 -13.02 12.58 9.35
C ALA A 127 -11.57 12.38 8.87
N ALA A 128 -10.89 11.32 9.31
CA ALA A 128 -9.53 11.00 8.88
C ALA A 128 -9.44 10.32 7.51
N LYS A 129 -10.58 10.01 6.87
CA LYS A 129 -10.64 9.48 5.50
C LYS A 129 -10.36 10.59 4.46
N LEU A 130 -9.14 11.04 4.42
CA LEU A 130 -8.72 12.16 3.55
C LEU A 130 -8.32 11.72 2.14
N GLY A 131 -8.43 10.40 1.82
CA GLY A 131 -7.78 9.82 0.66
C GLY A 131 -6.28 9.67 0.91
N TRP A 132 -5.56 9.18 -0.08
CA TRP A 132 -4.11 8.99 0.01
C TRP A 132 -3.43 9.10 -1.35
N LYS A 133 -2.13 9.36 -1.31
CA LYS A 133 -1.22 9.29 -2.45
C LYS A 133 -0.08 8.35 -2.12
N LEU A 134 0.21 7.42 -3.03
CA LEU A 134 1.35 6.53 -3.00
C LEU A 134 2.39 7.02 -4.01
N SER A 135 3.63 7.10 -3.58
CA SER A 135 4.77 7.48 -4.44
C SER A 135 5.96 6.58 -4.18
N ALA A 136 6.89 6.52 -5.14
CA ALA A 136 8.15 5.82 -5.02
C ALA A 136 9.32 6.71 -5.46
N ALA A 137 10.50 6.48 -4.89
CA ALA A 137 11.74 7.17 -5.25
C ALA A 137 12.93 6.21 -5.16
N MET A 138 13.89 6.31 -6.07
CA MET A 138 15.18 5.63 -5.92
C MET A 138 16.05 6.49 -4.98
N THR A 139 15.98 6.24 -3.69
CA THR A 139 16.65 7.04 -2.65
C THR A 139 18.13 6.74 -2.51
N LYS A 140 18.58 5.59 -3.01
CA LYS A 140 19.98 5.24 -3.19
C LYS A 140 20.17 4.66 -4.59
N LYS A 141 21.16 5.15 -5.30
CA LYS A 141 21.53 4.66 -6.64
C LYS A 141 22.02 3.22 -6.57
N PHE A 142 21.97 2.52 -7.70
CA PHE A 142 22.65 1.24 -7.81
C PHE A 142 24.15 1.42 -7.53
N THR A 143 24.63 0.83 -6.44
CA THR A 143 25.98 0.98 -5.93
C THR A 143 26.55 -0.40 -5.62
N SER A 144 27.79 -0.69 -6.04
CA SER A 144 28.49 -1.89 -5.61
C SER A 144 28.90 -1.78 -4.14
N ALA A 145 28.64 -2.81 -3.35
CA ALA A 145 29.06 -2.86 -1.96
C ALA A 145 30.60 -2.95 -1.82
N THR A 146 31.29 -3.53 -2.80
CA THR A 146 32.73 -3.80 -2.77
C THR A 146 33.52 -2.62 -3.32
N THR A 147 33.22 -2.17 -4.53
CA THR A 147 33.99 -1.12 -5.20
C THR A 147 33.47 0.29 -4.93
N GLN A 148 32.24 0.41 -4.42
CA GLN A 148 31.50 1.68 -4.25
C GLN A 148 31.22 2.42 -5.58
N ASP A 149 31.36 1.74 -6.71
CA ASP A 149 30.99 2.29 -8.01
C ASP A 149 29.48 2.47 -8.09
N GLU A 150 29.03 3.59 -8.66
CA GLU A 150 27.62 3.93 -8.83
C GLU A 150 27.18 3.88 -10.28
N ILE A 151 25.97 3.41 -10.54
CA ILE A 151 25.28 3.61 -11.83
C ILE A 151 24.53 4.95 -11.76
N ALA A 152 25.20 6.03 -12.12
CA ALA A 152 24.78 7.39 -11.83
C ALA A 152 23.45 7.83 -12.46
N ALA A 153 23.06 7.28 -13.60
CA ALA A 153 21.86 7.67 -14.33
C ALA A 153 20.99 6.45 -14.72
N ALA A 154 21.01 5.41 -13.86
CA ALA A 154 20.08 4.31 -14.00
C ALA A 154 18.65 4.78 -13.77
N THR A 155 17.70 4.19 -14.49
CA THR A 155 16.28 4.41 -14.26
C THR A 155 15.55 3.08 -14.09
N ILE A 156 14.47 3.08 -13.32
CA ILE A 156 13.55 1.95 -13.25
C ILE A 156 12.20 2.43 -13.76
N SER A 157 11.66 1.76 -14.76
CA SER A 157 10.31 2.01 -15.26
C SER A 157 9.36 0.89 -14.85
N PHE A 158 8.14 1.26 -14.46
CA PHE A 158 7.05 0.36 -14.19
C PHE A 158 5.93 0.65 -15.19
N ALA A 159 5.34 -0.38 -15.76
CA ALA A 159 4.26 -0.32 -16.73
C ALA A 159 3.22 -1.40 -16.47
N ASN A 160 2.10 -1.36 -17.19
CA ASN A 160 1.02 -2.33 -17.10
C ASN A 160 0.49 -2.50 -15.65
N PRO A 161 0.11 -1.41 -14.96
CA PRO A 161 -0.41 -1.50 -13.60
C PRO A 161 -1.76 -2.23 -13.57
N PHE A 162 -1.89 -3.16 -12.65
CA PHE A 162 -3.14 -3.83 -12.30
C PHE A 162 -3.47 -3.50 -10.84
N LEU A 163 -4.43 -2.60 -10.65
CA LEU A 163 -4.91 -2.24 -9.32
C LEU A 163 -6.04 -3.18 -8.90
N ASN A 164 -5.92 -3.78 -7.72
CA ASN A 164 -6.93 -4.71 -7.22
C ASN A 164 -7.20 -4.53 -5.71
N SER A 165 -8.39 -4.94 -5.28
CA SER A 165 -8.86 -4.86 -3.90
C SER A 165 -10.16 -5.65 -3.75
N THR A 166 -10.52 -6.02 -2.53
CA THR A 166 -11.87 -6.49 -2.20
C THR A 166 -12.87 -5.36 -2.05
N GLN A 167 -12.43 -4.10 -2.04
CA GLN A 167 -13.28 -2.94 -1.82
C GLN A 167 -14.11 -2.61 -3.07
N ALA A 168 -15.36 -2.19 -2.84
CA ALA A 168 -16.29 -1.86 -3.93
C ALA A 168 -15.87 -0.62 -4.73
N ASP A 169 -15.10 0.29 -4.11
CA ASP A 169 -14.63 1.54 -4.71
C ASP A 169 -13.26 1.41 -5.42
N LYS A 170 -12.75 0.19 -5.63
CA LYS A 170 -11.46 -0.01 -6.30
C LYS A 170 -11.37 0.65 -7.68
N GLY A 171 -12.49 0.79 -8.38
CA GLY A 171 -12.55 1.50 -9.66
C GLY A 171 -12.41 3.03 -9.56
N ASP A 172 -12.50 3.58 -8.36
CA ASP A 172 -12.33 5.01 -8.09
C ASP A 172 -10.88 5.36 -7.67
N ILE A 173 -10.01 4.35 -7.58
CA ILE A 173 -8.61 4.52 -7.26
C ILE A 173 -7.81 4.62 -8.55
N HIS A 174 -6.98 5.64 -8.66
CA HIS A 174 -6.13 5.83 -9.82
C HIS A 174 -4.76 5.17 -9.61
N ALA A 175 -4.31 4.37 -10.57
CA ALA A 175 -2.93 3.91 -10.69
C ALA A 175 -2.30 4.52 -11.95
N ASP A 176 -1.10 5.08 -11.82
CA ASP A 176 -0.40 5.70 -12.92
C ASP A 176 0.04 4.65 -13.95
N ALA A 177 -0.30 4.87 -15.22
CA ALA A 177 -0.06 3.91 -16.31
C ALA A 177 1.44 3.58 -16.49
N THR A 178 2.30 4.51 -16.12
CA THR A 178 3.75 4.35 -16.14
C THR A 178 4.37 5.14 -14.99
N VAL A 179 5.26 4.49 -14.23
CA VAL A 179 6.06 5.14 -13.17
C VAL A 179 7.52 5.06 -13.59
N LEU A 180 8.23 6.18 -13.57
CA LEU A 180 9.66 6.26 -13.84
C LEU A 180 10.39 6.74 -12.60
N LEU A 181 11.30 5.92 -12.08
CA LEU A 181 12.20 6.28 -11.00
C LEU A 181 13.56 6.67 -11.60
N GLU A 182 13.98 7.88 -11.30
CA GLU A 182 15.29 8.40 -11.68
C GLU A 182 16.27 8.29 -10.51
N SER A 183 17.56 8.17 -10.84
CA SER A 183 18.62 8.04 -9.84
C SER A 183 18.96 9.35 -9.10
N ASP A 184 18.22 10.42 -9.33
CA ASP A 184 18.34 11.69 -8.64
C ASP A 184 17.58 11.76 -7.30
N GLY A 185 16.82 10.71 -6.98
CA GLY A 185 16.00 10.62 -5.77
C GLY A 185 14.65 11.32 -5.87
N SER A 186 14.28 11.82 -7.04
CA SER A 186 12.96 12.44 -7.25
C SER A 186 11.84 11.43 -7.02
N SER A 187 10.74 11.90 -6.40
CA SER A 187 9.58 11.09 -6.11
C SER A 187 8.64 11.04 -7.31
N ALA A 188 8.29 9.84 -7.75
CA ALA A 188 7.31 9.61 -8.81
C ALA A 188 5.96 9.16 -8.22
N PRO A 189 4.82 9.67 -8.70
CA PRO A 189 3.51 9.21 -8.31
C PRO A 189 3.27 7.77 -8.81
N VAL A 190 2.56 6.98 -8.01
CA VAL A 190 2.25 5.57 -8.30
C VAL A 190 0.75 5.35 -8.36
N ALA A 191 0.04 5.75 -7.30
CA ALA A 191 -1.40 5.62 -7.21
C ALA A 191 -1.98 6.63 -6.22
N ASN A 192 -3.26 6.92 -6.34
CA ASN A 192 -3.95 7.78 -5.39
C ASN A 192 -5.43 7.41 -5.24
N ALA A 193 -5.97 7.72 -4.06
CA ALA A 193 -7.38 7.66 -3.72
C ALA A 193 -7.88 9.06 -3.39
N ALA A 194 -9.02 9.47 -3.97
CA ALA A 194 -9.67 10.73 -3.61
C ALA A 194 -10.17 10.73 -2.16
N ALA A 195 -10.47 11.91 -1.62
CA ALA A 195 -11.05 12.05 -0.29
C ALA A 195 -12.33 11.21 -0.14
N GLY A 196 -12.44 10.47 0.94
CA GLY A 196 -13.53 9.54 1.22
C GLY A 196 -13.44 8.20 0.50
N LYS A 197 -12.36 7.97 -0.26
CA LYS A 197 -12.08 6.74 -1.00
C LYS A 197 -10.83 6.05 -0.48
N GLY A 198 -10.59 4.82 -0.94
CA GLY A 198 -9.36 4.09 -0.69
C GLY A 198 -9.25 3.48 0.70
N TRP A 199 -10.37 3.27 1.41
CA TRP A 199 -10.38 2.57 2.69
C TRP A 199 -10.24 1.06 2.48
N GLY A 200 -9.39 0.41 3.27
CA GLY A 200 -9.06 -1.00 3.18
C GLY A 200 -7.73 -1.26 2.47
N THR A 201 -7.54 -2.49 1.98
CA THR A 201 -6.28 -2.94 1.37
C THR A 201 -6.37 -2.91 -0.14
N TYR A 202 -5.33 -2.36 -0.77
CA TYR A 202 -5.17 -2.26 -2.22
C TYR A 202 -3.80 -2.77 -2.64
N THR A 203 -3.74 -3.44 -3.79
CA THR A 203 -2.49 -3.84 -4.44
C THR A 203 -2.36 -3.16 -5.79
N VAL A 204 -1.16 -2.72 -6.13
CA VAL A 204 -0.78 -2.31 -7.49
C VAL A 204 0.29 -3.27 -7.96
N GLU A 205 -0.07 -4.14 -8.90
CA GLU A 205 0.78 -5.14 -9.53
C GLU A 205 1.18 -4.65 -10.92
N TYR A 206 2.40 -4.90 -11.34
CA TYR A 206 2.91 -4.53 -12.65
C TYR A 206 3.06 -5.77 -13.54
N GLY A 207 2.07 -5.95 -14.42
CA GLY A 207 1.90 -7.15 -15.23
C GLY A 207 1.31 -8.33 -14.43
N THR A 208 0.19 -8.88 -14.89
CA THR A 208 -0.46 -10.03 -14.24
C THR A 208 0.08 -11.37 -14.76
N SER A 209 -0.19 -12.46 -14.07
CA SER A 209 0.21 -13.83 -14.49
C SER A 209 -0.38 -14.25 -15.83
N THR A 210 -1.46 -13.60 -16.27
CA THR A 210 -2.08 -13.81 -17.59
C THR A 210 -1.56 -12.87 -18.66
N ASP A 211 -0.75 -11.88 -18.29
CA ASP A 211 -0.16 -10.91 -19.23
C ASP A 211 1.12 -11.50 -19.84
N ALA A 212 1.20 -11.52 -21.17
CA ALA A 212 2.40 -11.93 -21.88
C ALA A 212 3.63 -11.02 -21.62
N ASN A 213 3.42 -9.90 -20.95
CA ASN A 213 4.47 -8.93 -20.60
C ASN A 213 4.71 -8.82 -19.09
N MET A 214 4.27 -9.78 -18.29
CA MET A 214 4.48 -9.74 -16.84
C MET A 214 5.94 -9.50 -16.47
N ASP A 215 6.85 -10.24 -17.07
CA ASP A 215 8.30 -10.13 -16.92
C ASP A 215 8.93 -8.87 -17.53
N LYS A 216 8.17 -8.10 -18.33
CA LYS A 216 8.61 -6.86 -18.99
C LYS A 216 8.01 -5.59 -18.41
N SER A 217 7.19 -5.74 -17.38
CA SER A 217 6.47 -4.62 -16.80
C SER A 217 7.30 -3.78 -15.85
N VAL A 218 8.42 -4.32 -15.35
CA VAL A 218 9.39 -3.58 -14.53
C VAL A 218 10.77 -3.71 -15.17
N VAL A 219 11.37 -2.59 -15.55
CA VAL A 219 12.59 -2.56 -16.35
C VAL A 219 13.62 -1.60 -15.77
N LEU A 220 14.83 -2.10 -15.55
CA LEU A 220 16.01 -1.29 -15.27
C LEU A 220 16.69 -0.89 -16.60
N THR A 221 16.93 0.40 -16.75
CA THR A 221 17.76 0.93 -17.86
C THR A 221 19.07 1.48 -17.29
N VAL A 222 20.17 0.96 -17.82
CA VAL A 222 21.52 1.44 -17.52
C VAL A 222 22.03 2.20 -18.72
N PRO A 223 22.48 3.47 -18.60
CA PRO A 223 22.94 4.27 -19.72
C PRO A 223 24.08 3.61 -20.49
N ALA A 224 24.14 3.88 -21.79
CA ALA A 224 25.25 3.43 -22.64
C ALA A 224 26.60 3.90 -22.08
N SER A 225 27.62 3.06 -22.26
CA SER A 225 29.00 3.36 -21.85
C SER A 225 29.18 3.63 -20.34
N THR A 226 28.24 3.21 -19.49
CA THR A 226 28.42 3.24 -18.03
C THR A 226 29.60 2.33 -17.66
N PRO A 227 30.61 2.83 -16.93
CA PRO A 227 31.68 1.99 -16.46
C PRO A 227 31.15 1.10 -15.33
N LEU A 228 31.14 -0.21 -15.56
CA LEU A 228 30.69 -1.20 -14.60
C LEU A 228 31.84 -2.17 -14.28
N SER A 229 31.98 -2.54 -13.02
CA SER A 229 32.86 -3.59 -12.59
C SER A 229 32.19 -4.96 -12.79
N VAL A 230 32.94 -5.95 -13.30
CA VAL A 230 32.46 -7.33 -13.45
C VAL A 230 32.52 -8.06 -12.12
N ASP A 231 31.69 -9.10 -11.99
CA ASP A 231 31.58 -9.93 -10.78
C ASP A 231 31.17 -9.15 -9.53
N GLU A 232 30.48 -8.01 -9.71
CA GLU A 232 29.98 -7.14 -8.65
C GLU A 232 28.45 -7.10 -8.63
N GLU A 233 27.88 -7.15 -7.42
CA GLU A 233 26.46 -6.89 -7.20
C GLU A 233 26.23 -5.38 -6.96
N TYR A 234 25.32 -4.80 -7.75
CA TYR A 234 24.87 -3.42 -7.58
C TYR A 234 23.49 -3.40 -6.94
N THR A 235 23.34 -2.72 -5.81
CA THR A 235 22.06 -2.58 -5.08
C THR A 235 21.62 -1.13 -5.02
N ALA A 236 20.31 -0.92 -5.10
CA ALA A 236 19.66 0.38 -4.95
C ALA A 236 18.60 0.31 -3.86
N ASP A 237 18.31 1.44 -3.19
CA ASP A 237 17.20 1.56 -2.28
C ASP A 237 16.04 2.27 -2.99
N ILE A 238 14.86 1.64 -2.96
CA ILE A 238 13.62 2.22 -3.47
C ILE A 238 12.70 2.45 -2.28
N THR A 239 12.43 3.72 -1.99
CA THR A 239 11.53 4.11 -0.89
C THR A 239 10.12 4.33 -1.41
N TRP A 240 9.17 3.59 -0.85
CA TRP A 240 7.75 3.76 -1.11
C TRP A 240 7.13 4.58 0.02
N THR A 241 6.37 5.59 -0.34
CA THR A 241 5.77 6.51 0.63
C THR A 241 4.29 6.64 0.37
N ILE A 242 3.48 6.41 1.41
CA ILE A 242 2.06 6.71 1.39
C ILE A 242 1.78 7.90 2.32
N ALA A 243 0.97 8.85 1.85
CA ALA A 243 0.64 10.07 2.58
C ALA A 243 -0.83 10.42 2.37
N ASN A 244 -1.35 11.33 3.20
CA ASN A 244 -2.66 11.94 2.97
C ASN A 244 -2.68 12.62 1.59
N LEU A 245 -3.83 12.58 0.94
CA LEU A 245 -4.10 13.45 -0.19
C LEU A 245 -4.28 14.87 0.39
N ASP A 246 -3.47 15.82 -0.08
CA ASP A 246 -3.51 17.24 0.33
C ASP A 246 -4.73 17.95 -0.28
#